data_68c013475a3545488ff2611ac726dfa2
#
_entry.id   68c013475a3545488ff2611ac726dfa2
#
_cell.length_a   1.000
_cell.length_b   1.000
_cell.length_c   1.000
_cell.angle_alpha   90.00
_cell.angle_beta   90.00
_cell.angle_gamma   90.00
#
_symmetry.space_group_name_H-M   'P 1'
#
loop_
_entity.id
_entity.type
_entity.pdbx_description
1 polymer ?
#
loop_
_entity_poly.entity_id
_entity_poly.type
_entity_poly.pdbx_seq_one_letter_code
_entity_poly.pdbx_strand_id
1 'polypeptide(L)'
;MCQKVAVGDTIKMDINGNKRVWRVAHIGNPDPNIYDESCDGIWLVLSTIYSTRANGNTVEYDQNIIDKYLGSTFLKRIDADGDASKFIKQVKIPYAKKLDDGSYQVMTKSEGHSCKVFIPSLLEMGVTSVSTPYADGAKLDYFDGTPEKIKANLSKTASTWRTRTVQDNGNGTLSSIVVDASGNVTTALPTDVLGVRPCVIMNPSALVNGAGIIIGCN
;
A
#
# COMPACT_ATOMS: atom_id res chain seq x y z
N MET A 1 -21.09 20.47 -5.34
CA MET A 1 -20.07 21.27 -4.61
C MET A 1 -18.81 20.38 -4.54
N CYS A 2 -17.67 20.90 -4.98
CA CYS A 2 -16.39 20.18 -4.92
C CYS A 2 -15.79 20.36 -3.53
N GLN A 3 -15.25 19.30 -2.95
CA GLN A 3 -14.66 19.33 -1.61
C GLN A 3 -13.23 18.79 -1.65
N LYS A 4 -12.35 19.39 -0.84
CA LYS A 4 -11.07 18.79 -0.48
C LYS A 4 -11.33 17.65 0.49
N VAL A 5 -10.52 16.60 0.39
CA VAL A 5 -10.58 15.46 1.31
C VAL A 5 -9.76 15.72 2.57
N ALA A 6 -10.12 15.06 3.66
CA ALA A 6 -9.37 15.03 4.90
C ALA A 6 -8.92 13.60 5.23
N VAL A 7 -7.90 13.46 6.07
CA VAL A 7 -7.48 12.15 6.60
C VAL A 7 -8.64 11.48 7.33
N GLY A 8 -8.89 10.24 7.02
CA GLY A 8 -10.02 9.48 7.54
C GLY A 8 -11.26 9.48 6.64
N ASP A 9 -11.34 10.35 5.65
CA ASP A 9 -12.44 10.33 4.67
C ASP A 9 -12.39 9.08 3.80
N THR A 10 -13.50 8.82 3.11
CA THR A 10 -13.61 7.73 2.14
C THR A 10 -13.83 8.27 0.73
N ILE A 11 -13.10 7.69 -0.20
CA ILE A 11 -13.26 7.93 -1.63
C ILE A 11 -13.79 6.66 -2.30
N LYS A 12 -14.66 6.80 -3.29
CA LYS A 12 -15.17 5.69 -4.08
C LYS A 12 -14.52 5.75 -5.47
N MET A 13 -13.75 4.71 -5.81
CA MET A 13 -13.25 4.50 -7.16
C MET A 13 -13.74 3.17 -7.70
N ASP A 14 -14.00 3.12 -9.00
CA ASP A 14 -14.38 1.89 -9.67
C ASP A 14 -13.15 0.96 -9.81
N ILE A 15 -13.35 -0.33 -9.59
CA ILE A 15 -12.40 -1.37 -9.93
C ILE A 15 -13.18 -2.45 -10.68
N ASN A 16 -12.97 -2.52 -12.00
CA ASN A 16 -13.60 -3.50 -12.88
C ASN A 16 -15.14 -3.49 -12.77
N GLY A 17 -15.77 -2.30 -12.90
CA GLY A 17 -17.22 -2.10 -12.85
C GLY A 17 -17.81 -2.09 -11.44
N ASN A 18 -16.99 -2.22 -10.39
CA ASN A 18 -17.46 -2.25 -9.01
C ASN A 18 -16.89 -1.09 -8.19
N LYS A 19 -17.73 -0.24 -7.65
CA LYS A 19 -17.31 0.84 -6.76
C LYS A 19 -16.73 0.27 -5.47
N ARG A 20 -15.46 0.57 -5.21
CA ARG A 20 -14.72 0.19 -4.01
C ARG A 20 -14.43 1.40 -3.17
N VAL A 21 -14.42 1.20 -1.85
CA VAL A 21 -14.16 2.26 -0.86
C VAL A 21 -12.68 2.30 -0.53
N TRP A 22 -12.09 3.48 -0.67
CA TRP A 22 -10.72 3.78 -0.32
C TRP A 22 -10.70 4.75 0.86
N ARG A 23 -9.78 4.53 1.78
CA ARG A 23 -9.55 5.40 2.93
C ARG A 23 -8.47 6.41 2.62
N VAL A 24 -8.71 7.68 2.86
CA VAL A 24 -7.66 8.71 2.88
C VAL A 24 -6.80 8.46 4.12
N ALA A 25 -5.59 7.95 3.90
CA ALA A 25 -4.70 7.53 4.97
C ALA A 25 -3.71 8.62 5.38
N HIS A 26 -3.33 9.50 4.45
CA HIS A 26 -2.42 10.62 4.68
C HIS A 26 -2.58 11.66 3.57
N ILE A 27 -2.17 12.91 3.85
CA ILE A 27 -2.11 14.00 2.86
C ILE A 27 -0.74 14.65 2.97
N GLY A 28 -0.01 14.66 1.88
CA GLY A 28 1.37 15.15 1.80
C GLY A 28 2.39 14.03 1.63
N ASN A 29 3.67 14.34 1.90
CA ASN A 29 4.75 13.37 1.98
C ASN A 29 4.93 12.95 3.45
N PRO A 30 4.75 11.65 3.80
CA PRO A 30 4.77 11.21 5.19
C PRO A 30 6.11 11.45 5.91
N ASP A 31 7.23 11.33 5.20
CA ASP A 31 8.58 11.65 5.68
C ASP A 31 9.52 11.93 4.50
N PRO A 32 9.87 13.19 4.25
CA PRO A 32 10.78 13.57 3.15
C PRO A 32 12.20 13.01 3.26
N ASN A 33 12.59 12.45 4.42
CA ASN A 33 13.89 11.77 4.56
C ASN A 33 13.88 10.36 3.97
N ILE A 34 12.71 9.74 3.86
CA ILE A 34 12.51 8.36 3.41
C ILE A 34 11.86 8.32 2.04
N TYR A 35 10.80 9.10 1.82
CA TYR A 35 10.04 9.10 0.57
C TYR A 35 10.59 10.10 -0.45
N ASP A 36 10.48 9.71 -1.72
CA ASP A 36 10.68 10.61 -2.85
C ASP A 36 9.60 11.73 -2.87
N GLU A 37 9.92 12.87 -3.45
CA GLU A 37 8.97 13.98 -3.60
C GLU A 37 7.72 13.61 -4.41
N SER A 38 7.82 12.59 -5.28
CA SER A 38 6.67 12.04 -6.01
C SER A 38 5.58 11.50 -5.07
N CYS A 39 5.92 11.16 -3.82
CA CYS A 39 4.99 10.66 -2.81
C CYS A 39 4.17 11.76 -2.12
N ASP A 40 4.44 13.05 -2.40
CA ASP A 40 3.59 14.15 -1.95
C ASP A 40 2.24 14.11 -2.66
N GLY A 41 1.16 13.79 -1.92
CA GLY A 41 -0.17 13.62 -2.49
C GLY A 41 -1.21 13.12 -1.50
N ILE A 42 -2.35 12.66 -2.02
CA ILE A 42 -3.42 12.06 -1.23
C ILE A 42 -3.22 10.54 -1.24
N TRP A 43 -2.85 9.97 -0.10
CA TRP A 43 -2.61 8.55 0.08
C TRP A 43 -3.92 7.81 0.32
N LEU A 44 -4.22 6.86 -0.53
CA LEU A 44 -5.43 6.05 -0.46
C LEU A 44 -5.07 4.59 -0.23
N VAL A 45 -5.67 3.99 0.79
CA VAL A 45 -5.58 2.57 1.08
C VAL A 45 -6.96 1.93 0.86
N LEU A 46 -7.02 0.86 0.08
CA LEU A 46 -8.29 0.16 -0.11
C LEU A 46 -8.83 -0.34 1.24
N SER A 47 -10.09 -0.03 1.55
CA SER A 47 -10.67 -0.36 2.86
C SER A 47 -10.81 -1.86 3.11
N THR A 48 -10.81 -2.66 2.05
CA THR A 48 -10.93 -4.13 2.11
C THR A 48 -9.77 -4.79 1.36
N ILE A 49 -9.58 -6.08 1.58
CA ILE A 49 -8.74 -6.92 0.73
C ILE A 49 -9.40 -7.03 -0.64
N TYR A 50 -8.63 -6.83 -1.70
CA TYR A 50 -9.15 -6.90 -3.07
C TYR A 50 -9.20 -8.33 -3.59
N SER A 51 -8.12 -9.07 -3.43
CA SER A 51 -7.95 -10.46 -3.90
C SER A 51 -6.91 -11.17 -3.05
N THR A 52 -6.71 -12.46 -3.29
CA THR A 52 -5.65 -13.23 -2.65
C THR A 52 -4.60 -13.64 -3.68
N ARG A 53 -3.30 -13.55 -3.30
CA ARG A 53 -2.16 -13.93 -4.14
C ARG A 53 -0.97 -14.37 -3.28
N ALA A 54 -0.12 -15.22 -3.87
CA ALA A 54 1.22 -15.47 -3.37
C ALA A 54 2.20 -14.38 -3.86
N ASN A 55 3.31 -14.16 -3.15
CA ASN A 55 4.43 -13.36 -3.67
C ASN A 55 5.18 -14.09 -4.80
N GLY A 56 5.04 -15.38 -4.90
CA GLY A 56 5.85 -16.26 -5.73
C GLY A 56 6.97 -16.89 -4.91
N ASN A 57 8.19 -16.91 -5.44
CA ASN A 57 9.35 -17.51 -4.79
C ASN A 57 10.26 -16.49 -4.09
N THR A 58 9.85 -15.23 -4.02
CA THR A 58 10.64 -14.17 -3.39
C THR A 58 9.81 -13.31 -2.46
N VAL A 59 10.46 -12.77 -1.43
CA VAL A 59 9.88 -11.75 -0.54
C VAL A 59 10.17 -10.34 -1.03
N GLU A 60 11.12 -10.17 -1.96
CA GLU A 60 11.51 -8.88 -2.51
C GLU A 60 10.34 -8.23 -3.25
N TYR A 61 9.96 -7.03 -2.82
CA TYR A 61 8.74 -6.41 -3.29
C TYR A 61 8.77 -6.09 -4.79
N ASP A 62 9.86 -5.54 -5.28
CA ASP A 62 10.04 -5.13 -6.68
C ASP A 62 10.13 -6.30 -7.69
N GLN A 63 10.24 -7.54 -7.21
CA GLN A 63 10.38 -8.73 -8.05
C GLN A 63 9.21 -9.70 -7.93
N ASN A 64 8.34 -9.51 -6.94
CA ASN A 64 7.29 -10.47 -6.64
C ASN A 64 6.09 -10.39 -7.60
N ILE A 65 5.25 -11.43 -7.55
CA ILE A 65 4.06 -11.53 -8.41
C ILE A 65 3.01 -10.47 -8.07
N ILE A 66 2.93 -10.03 -6.79
CA ILE A 66 1.96 -9.03 -6.36
C ILE A 66 2.27 -7.68 -7.00
N ASP A 67 3.52 -7.22 -6.95
CA ASP A 67 3.93 -5.97 -7.58
C ASP A 67 3.64 -5.98 -9.09
N LYS A 68 4.08 -7.03 -9.79
CA LYS A 68 3.81 -7.21 -11.22
C LYS A 68 2.31 -7.18 -11.56
N TYR A 69 1.49 -7.81 -10.72
CA TYR A 69 0.04 -7.80 -10.87
C TYR A 69 -0.56 -6.42 -10.65
N LEU A 70 -0.12 -5.70 -9.61
CA LEU A 70 -0.61 -4.36 -9.29
C LEU A 70 -0.24 -3.35 -10.37
N GLY A 71 1.00 -3.37 -10.86
CA GLY A 71 1.50 -2.49 -11.91
C GLY A 71 0.94 -2.77 -13.32
N SER A 72 0.31 -3.91 -13.53
CA SER A 72 -0.21 -4.32 -14.85
C SER A 72 -1.73 -4.54 -14.84
N THR A 73 -2.16 -5.70 -14.38
CA THR A 73 -3.57 -6.14 -14.48
C THR A 73 -4.49 -5.33 -13.58
N PHE A 74 -4.08 -5.06 -12.35
CA PHE A 74 -4.90 -4.30 -11.41
C PHE A 74 -5.00 -2.83 -11.82
N LEU A 75 -3.89 -2.21 -12.21
CA LEU A 75 -3.87 -0.81 -12.67
C LEU A 75 -4.83 -0.57 -13.84
N LYS A 76 -4.93 -1.52 -14.77
CA LYS A 76 -5.88 -1.45 -15.90
C LYS A 76 -7.36 -1.58 -15.48
N ARG A 77 -7.63 -2.05 -14.27
CA ARG A 77 -8.98 -2.23 -13.73
C ARG A 77 -9.44 -1.06 -12.86
N ILE A 78 -8.50 -0.23 -12.40
CA ILE A 78 -8.87 0.96 -11.63
C ILE A 78 -9.47 1.98 -12.58
N ASP A 79 -10.75 2.26 -12.34
CA ASP A 79 -11.50 3.33 -13.00
C ASP A 79 -11.28 3.36 -14.53
N ALA A 80 -11.40 2.15 -15.15
CA ALA A 80 -11.12 1.95 -16.57
C ALA A 80 -11.95 2.87 -17.49
N ASP A 81 -13.16 3.23 -17.04
CA ASP A 81 -14.10 4.08 -17.76
C ASP A 81 -14.25 5.48 -17.15
N GLY A 82 -13.45 5.82 -16.14
CA GLY A 82 -13.56 7.06 -15.38
C GLY A 82 -12.30 7.93 -15.43
N ASP A 83 -12.34 9.03 -14.70
CA ASP A 83 -11.25 10.01 -14.65
C ASP A 83 -10.27 9.78 -13.48
N ALA A 84 -10.65 8.99 -12.47
CA ALA A 84 -9.84 8.83 -11.26
C ALA A 84 -8.44 8.28 -11.52
N SER A 85 -8.30 7.36 -12.49
CA SER A 85 -6.99 6.79 -12.86
C SER A 85 -5.99 7.84 -13.39
N LYS A 86 -6.49 8.95 -13.96
CA LYS A 86 -5.65 10.07 -14.44
C LYS A 86 -4.97 10.83 -13.32
N PHE A 87 -5.53 10.78 -12.10
CA PHE A 87 -4.99 11.46 -10.94
C PHE A 87 -4.07 10.59 -10.10
N ILE A 88 -3.95 9.29 -10.40
CA ILE A 88 -3.01 8.38 -9.74
C ILE A 88 -1.59 8.70 -10.22
N LYS A 89 -0.74 9.10 -9.27
CA LYS A 89 0.65 9.47 -9.53
C LYS A 89 1.53 8.25 -9.78
N GLN A 90 2.55 8.42 -10.59
CA GLN A 90 3.73 7.56 -10.58
C GLN A 90 4.60 8.02 -9.42
N VAL A 91 4.93 7.11 -8.50
CA VAL A 91 5.65 7.41 -7.26
C VAL A 91 6.83 6.48 -7.06
N LYS A 92 7.76 6.86 -6.18
CA LYS A 92 8.89 6.03 -5.76
C LYS A 92 8.78 5.77 -4.26
N ILE A 93 8.31 4.57 -3.91
CA ILE A 93 8.11 4.16 -2.51
C ILE A 93 9.34 3.45 -1.95
N PRO A 94 9.63 3.58 -0.64
CA PRO A 94 10.71 2.84 -0.01
C PRO A 94 10.39 1.34 0.04
N TYR A 95 11.42 0.50 -0.10
CA TYR A 95 11.30 -0.96 -0.03
C TYR A 95 12.65 -1.59 0.32
N ALA A 96 12.63 -2.78 0.92
CA ALA A 96 13.83 -3.58 1.16
C ALA A 96 14.24 -4.32 -0.12
N LYS A 97 15.51 -4.14 -0.53
CA LYS A 97 16.13 -4.75 -1.70
C LYS A 97 17.33 -5.60 -1.30
N LYS A 98 17.47 -6.75 -1.92
CA LYS A 98 18.68 -7.56 -1.82
C LYS A 98 19.77 -6.98 -2.73
N LEU A 99 20.97 -6.81 -2.18
CA LEU A 99 22.16 -6.37 -2.92
C LEU A 99 22.94 -7.56 -3.48
N ASP A 100 23.89 -7.27 -4.39
CA ASP A 100 24.70 -8.30 -5.05
C ASP A 100 25.60 -9.09 -4.09
N ASP A 101 25.95 -8.50 -2.96
CA ASP A 101 26.70 -9.16 -1.87
C ASP A 101 25.83 -10.07 -0.98
N GLY A 102 24.52 -10.12 -1.25
CA GLY A 102 23.55 -10.90 -0.50
C GLY A 102 22.95 -10.19 0.72
N SER A 103 23.44 -9.02 1.07
CA SER A 103 22.85 -8.18 2.14
C SER A 103 21.55 -7.54 1.67
N TYR A 104 20.79 -6.94 2.62
CA TYR A 104 19.57 -6.20 2.32
C TYR A 104 19.69 -4.76 2.76
N GLN A 105 19.19 -3.85 1.93
CA GLN A 105 19.14 -2.42 2.21
C GLN A 105 17.76 -1.86 1.88
N VAL A 106 17.33 -0.85 2.63
CA VAL A 106 16.13 -0.08 2.25
C VAL A 106 16.52 0.96 1.22
N MET A 107 15.93 0.82 0.05
CA MET A 107 16.02 1.80 -1.03
C MET A 107 15.01 2.91 -0.76
N THR A 108 15.45 4.17 -0.75
CA THR A 108 14.66 5.34 -0.38
C THR A 108 14.75 6.43 -1.44
N LYS A 109 13.87 7.41 -1.37
CA LYS A 109 13.87 8.60 -2.26
C LYS A 109 13.95 8.20 -3.74
N SER A 110 14.90 8.76 -4.46
CA SER A 110 15.09 8.51 -5.92
C SER A 110 15.42 7.06 -6.25
N GLU A 111 15.92 6.27 -5.29
CA GLU A 111 16.19 4.84 -5.44
C GLU A 111 14.99 3.96 -5.07
N GLY A 112 13.92 4.56 -4.55
CA GLY A 112 12.68 3.86 -4.22
C GLY A 112 12.06 3.13 -5.41
N HIS A 113 11.23 2.12 -5.13
CA HIS A 113 10.53 1.35 -6.17
C HIS A 113 9.49 2.21 -6.90
N SER A 114 9.63 2.28 -8.22
CA SER A 114 8.77 3.11 -9.08
C SER A 114 7.48 2.39 -9.44
N CYS A 115 6.34 2.87 -8.95
CA CYS A 115 5.03 2.24 -9.15
C CYS A 115 3.88 3.26 -9.13
N LYS A 116 2.70 2.86 -9.57
CA LYS A 116 1.43 3.60 -9.40
C LYS A 116 0.54 2.99 -8.33
N VAL A 117 0.62 1.66 -8.18
CA VAL A 117 -0.16 0.90 -7.21
C VAL A 117 0.79 0.01 -6.44
N PHE A 118 0.65 -0.03 -5.14
CA PHE A 118 1.51 -0.80 -4.23
C PHE A 118 0.70 -1.38 -3.06
N ILE A 119 1.32 -2.20 -2.20
CA ILE A 119 0.74 -2.59 -0.91
C ILE A 119 1.44 -1.82 0.21
N PRO A 120 0.75 -1.54 1.33
CA PRO A 120 1.33 -0.76 2.42
C PRO A 120 2.48 -1.51 3.11
N SER A 121 3.41 -0.75 3.70
CA SER A 121 4.35 -1.29 4.67
C SER A 121 3.71 -1.40 6.05
N LEU A 122 4.35 -2.17 6.94
CA LEU A 122 3.92 -2.27 8.32
C LEU A 122 4.07 -0.93 9.06
N LEU A 123 5.15 -0.20 8.78
CA LEU A 123 5.41 1.10 9.39
C LEU A 123 4.37 2.15 8.97
N GLU A 124 3.90 2.10 7.72
CA GLU A 124 2.81 2.95 7.25
C GLU A 124 1.51 2.71 8.03
N MET A 125 1.31 1.48 8.52
CA MET A 125 0.18 1.14 9.39
C MET A 125 0.39 1.57 10.85
N GLY A 126 1.51 2.20 11.19
CA GLY A 126 1.81 2.67 12.55
C GLY A 126 2.27 1.57 13.50
N VAL A 127 2.62 0.40 13.01
CA VAL A 127 3.14 -0.70 13.85
C VAL A 127 4.65 -0.57 13.97
N THR A 128 5.13 -0.31 15.17
CA THR A 128 6.56 -0.14 15.50
C THR A 128 7.08 -1.19 16.48
N SER A 129 6.19 -2.04 16.99
CA SER A 129 6.51 -3.03 18.04
C SER A 129 7.21 -4.29 17.50
N VAL A 130 7.29 -4.46 16.19
CA VAL A 130 8.00 -5.57 15.57
C VAL A 130 9.41 -5.11 15.21
N SER A 131 10.41 -5.88 15.63
CA SER A 131 11.78 -5.64 15.20
C SER A 131 11.90 -5.90 13.71
N THR A 132 11.66 -4.87 12.91
CA THR A 132 11.95 -4.90 11.48
C THR A 132 13.29 -4.18 11.30
N PRO A 133 14.32 -4.83 10.77
CA PRO A 133 15.59 -4.16 10.51
C PRO A 133 15.47 -3.12 9.38
N TYR A 134 14.33 -3.10 8.69
CA TYR A 134 14.12 -2.33 7.48
C TYR A 134 13.03 -1.27 7.66
N ALA A 135 13.45 0.00 7.76
CA ALA A 135 12.54 1.15 7.82
C ALA A 135 12.00 1.48 6.41
N ASP A 136 11.14 0.60 5.87
CA ASP A 136 10.56 0.71 4.53
C ASP A 136 9.30 1.59 4.45
N GLY A 137 9.13 2.51 5.41
CA GLY A 137 8.03 3.45 5.44
C GLY A 137 7.99 4.32 6.67
N ALA A 138 7.06 5.27 6.70
CA ALA A 138 6.71 6.10 7.85
C ALA A 138 5.20 6.05 8.08
N LYS A 139 4.79 6.26 9.33
CA LYS A 139 3.39 6.17 9.74
C LYS A 139 2.50 7.14 8.96
N LEU A 140 1.42 6.62 8.38
CA LEU A 140 0.35 7.42 7.79
C LEU A 140 -0.63 7.87 8.89
N ASP A 141 -1.13 9.09 8.82
CA ASP A 141 -1.90 9.73 9.90
C ASP A 141 -3.16 8.99 10.34
N TYR A 142 -3.81 8.28 9.41
CA TYR A 142 -5.01 7.48 9.72
C TYR A 142 -4.73 6.29 10.63
N PHE A 143 -3.54 5.71 10.52
CA PHE A 143 -3.19 4.47 11.22
C PHE A 143 -2.45 4.76 12.53
N ASP A 144 -2.70 3.93 13.55
CA ASP A 144 -2.07 4.03 14.87
C ASP A 144 -1.48 2.69 15.35
N GLY A 145 -1.44 1.70 14.46
CA GLY A 145 -0.91 0.36 14.77
C GLY A 145 -1.87 -0.54 15.53
N THR A 146 -3.05 -0.05 15.89
CA THR A 146 -4.03 -0.88 16.59
C THR A 146 -4.65 -1.94 15.67
N PRO A 147 -4.90 -3.17 16.16
CA PRO A 147 -5.54 -4.24 15.38
C PRO A 147 -6.82 -3.79 14.68
N GLU A 148 -7.62 -2.95 15.33
CA GLU A 148 -8.89 -2.46 14.80
C GLU A 148 -8.73 -1.63 13.53
N LYS A 149 -7.65 -0.85 13.40
CA LYS A 149 -7.39 -0.02 12.22
C LYS A 149 -6.64 -0.75 11.11
N ILE A 150 -5.82 -1.75 11.46
CA ILE A 150 -4.98 -2.43 10.47
C ILE A 150 -5.61 -3.70 9.90
N LYS A 151 -6.49 -4.39 10.65
CA LYS A 151 -7.22 -5.55 10.10
C LYS A 151 -8.04 -5.20 8.85
N ALA A 152 -8.24 -6.18 7.98
CA ALA A 152 -9.02 -5.98 6.75
C ALA A 152 -9.86 -7.20 6.41
N ASN A 153 -10.99 -6.96 5.74
CA ASN A 153 -11.90 -8.03 5.32
C ASN A 153 -11.68 -8.38 3.85
N LEU A 154 -11.69 -9.67 3.55
CA LEU A 154 -11.95 -10.19 2.21
C LEU A 154 -13.46 -10.45 2.11
N SER A 155 -14.15 -9.68 1.27
CA SER A 155 -15.61 -9.65 1.25
C SER A 155 -16.17 -9.17 2.60
N LYS A 156 -16.73 -10.06 3.41
CA LYS A 156 -17.32 -9.73 4.72
C LYS A 156 -16.57 -10.34 5.90
N THR A 157 -15.52 -11.13 5.64
CA THR A 157 -14.79 -11.89 6.66
C THR A 157 -13.38 -11.32 6.82
N ALA A 158 -12.96 -11.06 8.05
CA ALA A 158 -11.59 -10.68 8.35
C ALA A 158 -10.62 -11.76 7.86
N SER A 159 -9.57 -11.35 7.20
CA SER A 159 -8.62 -12.28 6.56
C SER A 159 -7.20 -11.75 6.64
N THR A 160 -6.24 -12.65 6.64
CA THR A 160 -4.81 -12.34 6.61
C THR A 160 -4.44 -11.65 5.30
N TRP A 161 -3.63 -10.60 5.37
CA TRP A 161 -3.18 -9.86 4.20
C TRP A 161 -1.70 -9.45 4.31
N ARG A 162 -1.05 -9.26 3.17
CA ARG A 162 0.38 -8.97 3.07
C ARG A 162 0.70 -7.49 3.17
N THR A 163 1.81 -7.19 3.85
CA THR A 163 2.52 -5.92 3.73
C THR A 163 3.72 -6.08 2.77
N ARG A 164 4.35 -4.97 2.36
CA ARG A 164 5.62 -5.05 1.62
C ARG A 164 6.84 -5.19 2.54
N THR A 165 6.66 -5.02 3.84
CA THR A 165 7.71 -5.16 4.84
C THR A 165 8.17 -6.60 4.96
N VAL A 166 9.48 -6.77 5.12
CA VAL A 166 10.12 -8.06 5.35
C VAL A 166 10.80 -8.10 6.69
N GLN A 167 10.95 -9.29 7.26
CA GLN A 167 11.68 -9.55 8.49
C GLN A 167 12.93 -10.37 8.19
N ASP A 168 14.06 -9.97 8.76
CA ASP A 168 15.28 -10.78 8.77
C ASP A 168 15.15 -11.87 9.83
N ASN A 169 15.38 -13.12 9.45
CA ASN A 169 15.35 -14.29 10.32
C ASN A 169 16.71 -14.54 11.01
N GLY A 170 17.72 -13.72 10.76
CA GLY A 170 19.06 -13.83 11.36
C GLY A 170 19.93 -14.97 10.77
N ASN A 171 19.46 -15.64 9.71
CA ASN A 171 20.17 -16.73 9.03
C ASN A 171 20.39 -16.46 7.53
N GLY A 172 20.35 -15.19 7.12
CA GLY A 172 20.42 -14.80 5.72
C GLY A 172 19.15 -15.03 4.90
N THR A 173 18.04 -15.36 5.57
CA THR A 173 16.72 -15.49 4.94
C THR A 173 15.77 -14.41 5.43
N LEU A 174 14.79 -14.05 4.59
CA LEU A 174 13.72 -13.13 4.94
C LEU A 174 12.36 -13.83 4.95
N SER A 175 11.46 -13.35 5.80
CA SER A 175 10.04 -13.68 5.79
C SER A 175 9.21 -12.48 5.38
N SER A 176 8.07 -12.70 4.72
CA SER A 176 7.06 -11.65 4.52
C SER A 176 6.35 -11.36 5.83
N ILE A 177 6.20 -10.10 6.18
CA ILE A 177 5.34 -9.70 7.29
C ILE A 177 3.90 -9.55 6.79
N VAL A 178 2.97 -10.05 7.57
CA VAL A 178 1.53 -10.06 7.28
C VAL A 178 0.73 -9.60 8.49
N VAL A 179 -0.46 -9.10 8.24
CA VAL A 179 -1.47 -8.80 9.27
C VAL A 179 -2.51 -9.89 9.23
N ASP A 180 -2.73 -10.57 10.35
CA ASP A 180 -3.70 -11.66 10.44
C ASP A 180 -5.16 -11.16 10.51
N ALA A 181 -6.12 -12.06 10.54
CA ALA A 181 -7.54 -11.75 10.60
C ALA A 181 -7.96 -10.99 11.88
N SER A 182 -7.18 -11.10 12.95
CA SER A 182 -7.41 -10.39 14.22
C SER A 182 -6.74 -9.01 14.25
N GLY A 183 -5.88 -8.70 13.27
CA GLY A 183 -5.08 -7.48 13.23
C GLY A 183 -3.72 -7.61 13.91
N ASN A 184 -3.29 -8.83 14.28
CA ASN A 184 -1.95 -9.05 14.80
C ASN A 184 -0.94 -9.18 13.66
N VAL A 185 0.31 -8.87 13.97
CA VAL A 185 1.42 -9.00 13.04
C VAL A 185 2.08 -10.36 13.21
N THR A 186 2.31 -11.04 12.09
CA THR A 186 2.98 -12.34 12.03
C THR A 186 3.77 -12.46 10.72
N THR A 187 4.40 -13.59 10.51
CA THR A 187 5.15 -13.89 9.29
C THR A 187 4.44 -14.93 8.44
N ALA A 188 4.74 -14.94 7.15
CA ALA A 188 4.23 -15.92 6.20
C ALA A 188 5.28 -16.27 5.15
N LEU A 189 5.16 -17.45 4.55
CA LEU A 189 5.99 -17.84 3.42
C LEU A 189 5.61 -17.02 2.16
N PRO A 190 6.54 -16.75 1.27
CA PRO A 190 6.24 -16.04 0.01
C PRO A 190 5.25 -16.81 -0.87
N THR A 191 5.19 -18.14 -0.73
CA THR A 191 4.28 -19.03 -1.46
C THR A 191 2.84 -19.06 -0.93
N ASP A 192 2.60 -18.56 0.30
CA ASP A 192 1.25 -18.55 0.86
C ASP A 192 0.34 -17.62 0.05
N VAL A 193 -0.89 -18.06 -0.20
CA VAL A 193 -1.90 -17.27 -0.92
C VAL A 193 -2.69 -16.43 0.07
N LEU A 194 -2.33 -15.16 0.19
CA LEU A 194 -2.88 -14.24 1.19
C LEU A 194 -3.45 -12.98 0.55
N GLY A 195 -4.14 -12.19 1.36
CA GLY A 195 -4.83 -10.97 0.94
C GLY A 195 -3.90 -9.91 0.36
N VAL A 196 -4.35 -9.23 -0.68
CA VAL A 196 -3.71 -8.06 -1.28
C VAL A 196 -4.59 -6.85 -1.01
N ARG A 197 -4.03 -5.83 -0.37
CA ARG A 197 -4.68 -4.57 -0.02
C ARG A 197 -3.98 -3.41 -0.72
N PRO A 198 -4.46 -2.99 -1.91
CA PRO A 198 -3.78 -1.98 -2.70
C PRO A 198 -3.79 -0.59 -2.08
N CYS A 199 -2.72 0.17 -2.37
CA CYS A 199 -2.56 1.59 -2.11
C CYS A 199 -2.27 2.34 -3.41
N VAL A 200 -2.70 3.60 -3.47
CA VAL A 200 -2.35 4.56 -4.53
C VAL A 200 -2.10 5.93 -3.92
N ILE A 201 -1.33 6.77 -4.58
CA ILE A 201 -1.18 8.18 -4.24
C ILE A 201 -1.77 9.01 -5.37
N MET A 202 -2.66 9.93 -5.03
CA MET A 202 -3.30 10.80 -6.00
C MET A 202 -2.72 12.19 -5.96
N ASN A 203 -2.91 12.92 -7.04
CA ASN A 203 -2.57 14.33 -7.11
C ASN A 203 -3.23 15.09 -5.94
N PRO A 204 -2.50 15.95 -5.21
CA PRO A 204 -3.03 16.69 -4.06
C PRO A 204 -4.16 17.65 -4.42
N SER A 205 -4.32 18.02 -5.70
CA SER A 205 -5.43 18.83 -6.19
C SER A 205 -6.71 18.04 -6.53
N ALA A 206 -6.72 16.73 -6.35
CA ALA A 206 -7.90 15.90 -6.60
C ALA A 206 -9.08 16.34 -5.72
N LEU A 207 -10.22 16.60 -6.35
CA LEU A 207 -11.46 17.01 -5.69
C LEU A 207 -12.49 15.90 -5.75
N VAL A 208 -13.32 15.81 -4.72
CA VAL A 208 -14.42 14.86 -4.65
C VAL A 208 -15.76 15.59 -4.60
N ASN A 209 -16.81 14.96 -5.12
CA ASN A 209 -18.18 15.43 -4.90
C ASN A 209 -18.71 14.95 -3.53
N GLY A 210 -19.91 15.42 -3.17
CA GLY A 210 -20.57 15.03 -1.90
C GLY A 210 -20.85 13.52 -1.73
N ALA A 211 -20.69 12.72 -2.79
CA ALA A 211 -20.79 11.26 -2.75
C ALA A 211 -19.41 10.57 -2.59
N GLY A 212 -18.32 11.33 -2.46
CA GLY A 212 -16.95 10.83 -2.36
C GLY A 212 -16.40 10.30 -3.68
N ILE A 213 -16.93 10.74 -4.81
CA ILE A 213 -16.44 10.37 -6.14
C ILE A 213 -15.50 11.45 -6.65
N ILE A 214 -14.36 11.05 -7.20
CA ILE A 214 -13.38 11.98 -7.80
C ILE A 214 -13.99 12.58 -9.06
N ILE A 215 -13.93 13.91 -9.18
CA ILE A 215 -14.58 14.67 -10.26
C ILE A 215 -13.63 15.60 -11.01
N GLY A 216 -12.36 15.61 -10.67
CA GLY A 216 -11.36 16.41 -11.36
C GLY A 216 -10.41 17.12 -10.44
N CYS A 217 -9.53 17.89 -11.04
CA CYS A 217 -8.65 18.88 -10.40
C CYS A 217 -8.87 20.23 -11.10
N ASN A 218 -9.04 21.28 -10.35
CA ASN A 218 -8.95 22.63 -10.85
C ASN A 218 -7.53 23.15 -10.72
#